data_158b869ceafc76fce81e0ab6d6b17348
#
_entry.id   158b869ceafc76fce81e0ab6d6b17348
#
_cell.length_a   1.000
_cell.length_b   1.000
_cell.length_c   1.000
_cell.angle_alpha   90.00
_cell.angle_beta   90.00
_cell.angle_gamma   90.00
#
_symmetry.space_group_name_H-M   'P 1'
#
loop_
_entity.id
_entity.type
_entity.pdbx_description
1 polymer ?
#
loop_
_entity_poly.entity_id
_entity_poly.type
_entity_poly.pdbx_seq_one_letter_code
_entity_poly.pdbx_strand_id
1 'polypeptide(L)'
;GPGGRRYTIDELRKQISDIIFGVYSFDLSDAAVIEERVVQHPEMTILSPFGLADVRVILLQDRPVLAMSRIPTRASDGRANLHQGALGLGIELETGRTTHAILKNESAKVHPDTGEALLERVIPHWPEIMRNAQRAAEQVPLKYLGVDIGVSEHGPVMIEINVRPGLQIQNANLLGLRGRMSELGLLAGTS
;
A
#
# COMPACT_ATOMS: atom_id res chain seq x y z
N GLY A 1 1.26 -6.97 -17.96
CA GLY A 1 0.51 -7.50 -16.83
C GLY A 1 1.45 -7.96 -15.72
N PRO A 2 0.93 -8.29 -14.51
CA PRO A 2 1.74 -8.88 -13.45
C PRO A 2 2.53 -10.08 -13.99
N GLY A 3 3.76 -10.30 -13.52
CA GLY A 3 4.62 -11.39 -14.02
C GLY A 3 5.10 -11.26 -15.47
N GLY A 4 4.97 -10.08 -16.10
CA GLY A 4 5.44 -9.86 -17.48
C GLY A 4 4.53 -10.44 -18.57
N ARG A 5 3.30 -10.86 -18.22
CA ARG A 5 2.33 -11.36 -19.21
C ARG A 5 2.08 -10.32 -20.32
N ARG A 6 2.22 -10.75 -21.56
CA ARG A 6 1.85 -9.96 -22.74
C ARG A 6 0.41 -10.27 -23.12
N TYR A 7 -0.30 -9.24 -23.52
CA TYR A 7 -1.68 -9.34 -24.03
C TYR A 7 -1.69 -8.96 -25.49
N THR A 8 -2.47 -9.67 -26.28
CA THR A 8 -2.81 -9.27 -27.64
C THR A 8 -3.84 -8.16 -27.60
N ILE A 9 -4.00 -7.44 -28.72
CA ILE A 9 -5.03 -6.41 -28.83
C ILE A 9 -6.43 -7.01 -28.64
N ASP A 10 -6.67 -8.22 -29.12
CA ASP A 10 -7.99 -8.87 -29.00
C ASP A 10 -8.29 -9.31 -27.57
N GLU A 11 -7.26 -9.79 -26.81
CA GLU A 11 -7.42 -10.06 -25.38
C GLU A 11 -7.73 -8.78 -24.60
N LEU A 12 -7.10 -7.65 -24.91
CA LEU A 12 -7.40 -6.37 -24.29
C LEU A 12 -8.79 -5.87 -24.63
N ARG A 13 -9.20 -5.97 -25.90
CA ARG A 13 -10.57 -5.63 -26.32
C ARG A 13 -11.60 -6.47 -25.59
N LYS A 14 -11.36 -7.78 -25.51
CA LYS A 14 -12.25 -8.67 -24.76
C LYS A 14 -12.33 -8.27 -23.29
N GLN A 15 -11.22 -7.99 -22.65
CA GLN A 15 -11.19 -7.58 -21.23
C GLN A 15 -11.94 -6.26 -21.01
N ILE A 16 -11.77 -5.28 -21.89
CA ILE A 16 -12.50 -4.00 -21.84
C ILE A 16 -14.02 -4.25 -22.01
N SER A 17 -14.40 -5.08 -22.97
CA SER A 17 -15.80 -5.46 -23.16
C SER A 17 -16.39 -6.16 -21.93
N ASP A 18 -15.66 -7.11 -21.35
CA ASP A 18 -16.08 -7.83 -20.14
C ASP A 18 -16.32 -6.87 -18.96
N ILE A 19 -15.49 -5.82 -18.82
CA ILE A 19 -15.67 -4.77 -17.82
C ILE A 19 -16.95 -3.96 -18.10
N ILE A 20 -17.09 -3.44 -19.32
CA ILE A 20 -18.22 -2.57 -19.70
C ILE A 20 -19.56 -3.29 -19.56
N PHE A 21 -19.61 -4.57 -19.93
CA PHE A 21 -20.81 -5.39 -19.82
C PHE A 21 -21.05 -6.02 -18.45
N GLY A 22 -20.27 -5.63 -17.44
CA GLY A 22 -20.55 -5.98 -16.06
C GLY A 22 -20.15 -7.39 -15.63
N VAL A 23 -19.31 -8.09 -16.40
CA VAL A 23 -18.86 -9.47 -16.06
C VAL A 23 -18.21 -9.53 -14.67
N TYR A 24 -17.58 -8.45 -14.22
CA TYR A 24 -16.91 -8.35 -12.90
C TYR A 24 -17.72 -7.55 -11.86
N SER A 25 -18.84 -6.96 -12.25
CA SER A 25 -19.68 -6.10 -11.41
C SER A 25 -21.15 -6.58 -11.31
N PHE A 26 -21.34 -7.90 -11.34
CA PHE A 26 -22.67 -8.55 -11.20
C PHE A 26 -23.70 -7.99 -12.18
N ASP A 27 -23.34 -7.94 -13.47
CA ASP A 27 -24.16 -7.41 -14.58
C ASP A 27 -24.52 -5.91 -14.46
N LEU A 28 -23.87 -5.19 -13.56
CA LEU A 28 -24.00 -3.73 -13.49
C LEU A 28 -23.07 -3.09 -14.54
N SER A 29 -23.57 -2.09 -15.25
CA SER A 29 -22.76 -1.30 -16.18
C SER A 29 -21.57 -0.68 -15.46
N ASP A 30 -20.39 -0.81 -16.04
CA ASP A 30 -19.13 -0.34 -15.50
C ASP A 30 -18.32 0.43 -16.55
N ALA A 31 -17.22 1.04 -16.17
CA ALA A 31 -16.32 1.78 -17.05
C ALA A 31 -14.90 1.20 -16.98
N ALA A 32 -14.31 0.99 -18.16
CA ALA A 32 -12.91 0.60 -18.24
C ALA A 32 -12.01 1.84 -18.15
N VAL A 33 -11.10 1.85 -17.17
CA VAL A 33 -10.08 2.90 -17.01
C VAL A 33 -8.75 2.37 -17.49
N ILE A 34 -8.06 3.15 -18.30
CA ILE A 34 -6.70 2.86 -18.78
C ILE A 34 -5.79 3.92 -18.22
N GLU A 35 -4.84 3.50 -17.39
CA GLU A 35 -3.88 4.39 -16.73
C GLU A 35 -2.46 4.08 -17.18
N GLU A 36 -1.60 5.08 -17.09
CA GLU A 36 -0.17 4.89 -17.28
C GLU A 36 0.41 4.03 -16.16
N ARG A 37 1.33 3.13 -16.53
CA ARG A 37 2.00 2.29 -15.53
C ARG A 37 2.96 3.13 -14.69
N VAL A 38 2.83 3.08 -13.39
CA VAL A 38 3.80 3.66 -12.46
C VAL A 38 5.14 2.96 -12.60
N VAL A 39 6.19 3.71 -12.93
CA VAL A 39 7.59 3.25 -12.89
C VAL A 39 8.10 3.42 -11.47
N GLN A 40 8.34 2.30 -10.81
CA GLN A 40 8.73 2.26 -9.41
C GLN A 40 10.14 2.84 -9.20
N HIS A 41 10.35 3.56 -8.10
CA HIS A 41 11.67 4.05 -7.68
C HIS A 41 12.71 2.92 -7.61
N PRO A 42 13.97 3.12 -8.04
CA PRO A 42 14.99 2.08 -8.06
C PRO A 42 15.19 1.37 -6.71
N GLU A 43 15.24 2.10 -5.60
CA GLU A 43 15.37 1.51 -4.26
C GLU A 43 14.15 0.65 -3.87
N MET A 44 12.96 1.07 -4.28
CA MET A 44 11.76 0.25 -4.09
C MET A 44 11.77 -0.99 -4.99
N THR A 45 12.39 -0.91 -6.16
CA THR A 45 12.55 -2.06 -7.07
C THR A 45 13.48 -3.12 -6.49
N ILE A 46 14.50 -2.73 -5.73
CA ILE A 46 15.36 -3.67 -4.99
C ILE A 46 14.54 -4.45 -3.96
N LEU A 47 13.66 -3.76 -3.21
CA LEU A 47 12.78 -4.39 -2.23
C LEU A 47 11.62 -5.15 -2.87
N SER A 48 11.14 -4.71 -4.01
CA SER A 48 9.94 -5.25 -4.68
C SER A 48 10.14 -5.47 -6.17
N PRO A 49 10.94 -6.47 -6.57
CA PRO A 49 11.22 -6.71 -7.99
C PRO A 49 10.05 -7.40 -8.74
N PHE A 50 9.05 -7.90 -8.03
CA PHE A 50 7.96 -8.68 -8.60
C PHE A 50 6.69 -7.89 -8.86
N GLY A 51 6.60 -6.65 -8.40
CA GLY A 51 5.42 -5.80 -8.59
C GLY A 51 5.59 -4.43 -7.97
N LEU A 52 4.60 -3.57 -8.16
CA LEU A 52 4.58 -2.25 -7.55
C LEU A 52 4.35 -2.40 -6.04
N ALA A 53 5.33 -1.98 -5.25
CA ALA A 53 5.14 -1.77 -3.82
C ALA A 53 4.35 -0.48 -3.58
N ASP A 54 3.58 -0.46 -2.53
CA ASP A 54 2.93 0.75 -2.06
C ASP A 54 3.20 1.04 -0.59
N VAL A 55 2.92 2.26 -0.21
CA VAL A 55 2.91 2.72 1.18
C VAL A 55 1.46 2.99 1.56
N ARG A 56 0.97 2.26 2.56
CA ARG A 56 -0.31 2.54 3.21
C ARG A 56 -0.10 3.41 4.43
N VAL A 57 -0.70 4.59 4.45
CA VAL A 57 -0.75 5.46 5.62
C VAL A 57 -2.17 5.43 6.18
N ILE A 58 -2.30 5.11 7.46
CA ILE A 58 -3.57 5.24 8.18
C ILE A 58 -3.64 6.63 8.82
N LEU A 59 -4.75 7.31 8.57
CA LEU A 59 -5.02 8.63 9.15
C LEU A 59 -6.25 8.58 10.04
N LEU A 60 -6.17 9.31 11.14
CA LEU A 60 -7.29 9.58 12.03
C LEU A 60 -7.37 11.10 12.27
N GLN A 61 -8.53 11.69 11.96
CA GLN A 61 -8.74 13.15 12.05
C GLN A 61 -7.60 13.90 11.32
N ASP A 62 -7.28 13.48 10.09
CA ASP A 62 -6.25 14.04 9.20
C ASP A 62 -4.80 13.89 9.72
N ARG A 63 -4.61 13.19 10.83
CA ARG A 63 -3.29 12.92 11.42
C ARG A 63 -2.85 11.49 11.12
N PRO A 64 -1.65 11.29 10.53
CA PRO A 64 -1.08 9.96 10.34
C PRO A 64 -0.87 9.25 11.70
N VAL A 65 -1.34 8.01 11.79
CA VAL A 65 -1.22 7.22 13.02
C VAL A 65 -0.37 5.97 12.85
N LEU A 66 -0.40 5.33 11.71
CA LEU A 66 0.44 4.18 11.35
C LEU A 66 0.78 4.23 9.86
N ALA A 67 1.95 3.71 9.51
CA ALA A 67 2.34 3.49 8.12
C ALA A 67 2.95 2.11 7.92
N MET A 68 2.74 1.51 6.75
CA MET A 68 3.44 0.30 6.31
C MET A 68 3.69 0.33 4.81
N SER A 69 4.75 -0.33 4.34
CA SER A 69 4.87 -0.68 2.94
C SER A 69 4.42 -2.12 2.70
N ARG A 70 3.70 -2.33 1.60
CA ARG A 70 3.30 -3.66 1.15
C ARG A 70 4.18 -4.05 -0.04
N ILE A 71 4.97 -5.10 0.15
CA ILE A 71 5.96 -5.54 -0.83
C ILE A 71 5.47 -6.81 -1.51
N PRO A 72 5.15 -6.77 -2.81
CA PRO A 72 4.87 -7.95 -3.60
C PRO A 72 5.96 -9.01 -3.55
N THR A 73 5.53 -10.27 -3.51
CA THR A 73 6.40 -11.45 -3.61
C THR A 73 5.96 -12.29 -4.81
N ARG A 74 6.70 -13.34 -5.13
CA ARG A 74 6.25 -14.34 -6.11
C ARG A 74 4.96 -15.03 -5.66
N ALA A 75 4.84 -15.31 -4.36
CA ALA A 75 3.65 -15.95 -3.79
C ALA A 75 2.40 -15.07 -3.92
N SER A 76 2.52 -13.74 -3.91
CA SER A 76 1.40 -12.81 -4.11
C SER A 76 1.10 -12.49 -5.57
N ASP A 77 1.79 -13.15 -6.52
CA ASP A 77 1.66 -12.90 -7.97
C ASP A 77 1.80 -11.40 -8.32
N GLY A 78 2.78 -10.74 -7.72
CA GLY A 78 3.07 -9.33 -7.95
C GLY A 78 2.08 -8.34 -7.35
N ARG A 79 1.18 -8.80 -6.47
CA ARG A 79 0.18 -7.95 -5.82
C ARG A 79 0.63 -7.54 -4.43
N ALA A 80 0.43 -6.27 -4.08
CA ALA A 80 0.69 -5.71 -2.75
C ALA A 80 -0.42 -6.10 -1.74
N ASN A 81 -0.71 -7.39 -1.61
CA ASN A 81 -1.78 -7.92 -0.77
C ASN A 81 -1.24 -8.94 0.24
N LEU A 82 -1.28 -8.57 1.54
CA LEU A 82 -0.74 -9.41 2.61
C LEU A 82 -1.47 -10.76 2.73
N HIS A 83 -2.78 -10.81 2.47
CA HIS A 83 -3.56 -12.06 2.48
C HIS A 83 -3.15 -13.01 1.36
N GLN A 84 -2.59 -12.49 0.28
CA GLN A 84 -2.09 -13.26 -0.86
C GLN A 84 -0.59 -13.58 -0.77
N GLY A 85 0.07 -13.22 0.33
CA GLY A 85 1.47 -13.52 0.56
C GLY A 85 2.46 -12.39 0.25
N ALA A 86 2.00 -11.14 0.15
CA ALA A 86 2.90 -10.00 0.16
C ALA A 86 3.49 -9.78 1.57
N LEU A 87 4.67 -9.17 1.64
CA LEU A 87 5.27 -8.71 2.88
C LEU A 87 4.59 -7.42 3.36
N GLY A 88 4.49 -7.24 4.67
CA GLY A 88 4.13 -5.98 5.30
C GLY A 88 5.32 -5.45 6.09
N LEU A 89 5.81 -4.26 5.76
CA LEU A 89 6.91 -3.60 6.44
C LEU A 89 6.36 -2.42 7.24
N GLY A 90 6.43 -2.49 8.57
CA GLY A 90 6.11 -1.37 9.45
C GLY A 90 7.10 -0.22 9.26
N ILE A 91 6.58 1.00 9.27
CA ILE A 91 7.37 2.20 8.99
C ILE A 91 7.21 3.19 10.15
N GLU A 92 8.35 3.69 10.65
CA GLU A 92 8.39 4.79 11.60
C GLU A 92 7.94 6.09 10.91
N LEU A 93 6.93 6.75 11.49
CA LEU A 93 6.28 7.90 10.85
C LEU A 93 7.21 9.12 10.68
N GLU A 94 8.16 9.30 11.59
CA GLU A 94 9.04 10.48 11.59
C GLU A 94 10.14 10.38 10.53
N THR A 95 10.69 9.18 10.35
CA THR A 95 11.90 8.98 9.52
C THR A 95 11.63 8.27 8.19
N GLY A 96 10.50 7.57 8.08
CA GLY A 96 10.21 6.70 6.93
C GLY A 96 11.02 5.40 6.94
N ARG A 97 11.64 5.05 8.07
CA ARG A 97 12.48 3.87 8.23
C ARG A 97 11.63 2.63 8.50
N THR A 98 11.96 1.54 7.85
CA THR A 98 11.33 0.24 8.10
C THR A 98 11.86 -0.36 9.40
N THR A 99 10.96 -0.72 10.32
CA THR A 99 11.30 -1.15 11.69
C THR A 99 11.00 -2.62 11.94
N HIS A 100 9.98 -3.15 11.29
CA HIS A 100 9.56 -4.54 11.42
C HIS A 100 9.01 -5.04 10.09
N ALA A 101 9.07 -6.36 9.87
CA ALA A 101 8.48 -6.96 8.69
C ALA A 101 7.73 -8.25 9.05
N ILE A 102 6.61 -8.46 8.35
CA ILE A 102 5.81 -9.69 8.48
C ILE A 102 5.55 -10.33 7.12
N LEU A 103 5.53 -11.66 7.11
CA LEU A 103 5.04 -12.49 6.02
C LEU A 103 4.06 -13.50 6.59
N LYS A 104 2.80 -13.49 6.14
CA LYS A 104 1.73 -14.38 6.69
C LYS A 104 1.60 -14.32 8.21
N ASN A 105 1.73 -13.11 8.79
CA ASN A 105 1.73 -12.81 10.23
C ASN A 105 2.94 -13.32 11.03
N GLU A 106 3.95 -13.88 10.40
CA GLU A 106 5.22 -14.24 11.03
C GLU A 106 6.28 -13.17 10.76
N SER A 107 7.18 -12.96 11.72
CA SER A 107 8.27 -11.99 11.56
C SER A 107 9.23 -12.41 10.45
N ALA A 108 9.61 -11.47 9.60
CA ALA A 108 10.57 -11.67 8.52
C ALA A 108 11.71 -10.63 8.63
N LYS A 109 12.94 -11.02 8.28
CA LYS A 109 14.10 -10.10 8.25
C LYS A 109 14.60 -9.87 6.84
N VAL A 110 14.35 -10.81 5.95
CA VAL A 110 14.80 -10.79 4.56
C VAL A 110 13.64 -11.11 3.63
N HIS A 111 13.72 -10.61 2.42
CA HIS A 111 12.75 -10.90 1.37
C HIS A 111 12.82 -12.39 0.97
N PRO A 112 11.69 -13.14 0.96
CA PRO A 112 11.70 -14.59 0.75
C PRO A 112 12.25 -15.05 -0.60
N ASP A 113 12.13 -14.21 -1.62
CA ASP A 113 12.50 -14.55 -2.99
C ASP A 113 13.89 -14.01 -3.42
N THR A 114 14.38 -12.96 -2.74
CA THR A 114 15.64 -12.30 -3.12
C THR A 114 16.73 -12.35 -2.06
N GLY A 115 16.36 -12.56 -0.79
CA GLY A 115 17.28 -12.48 0.34
C GLY A 115 17.63 -11.05 0.78
N GLU A 116 17.07 -10.02 0.13
CA GLU A 116 17.31 -8.62 0.51
C GLU A 116 16.85 -8.31 1.92
N ALA A 117 17.65 -7.53 2.65
CA ALA A 117 17.32 -7.07 3.99
C ALA A 117 16.13 -6.11 3.95
N LEU A 118 15.15 -6.35 4.83
CA LEU A 118 13.87 -5.61 4.85
C LEU A 118 13.87 -4.46 5.85
N LEU A 119 14.72 -4.51 6.87
CA LEU A 119 14.71 -3.56 7.98
C LEU A 119 15.75 -2.46 7.78
N GLU A 120 15.57 -1.35 8.51
CA GLU A 120 16.45 -0.18 8.48
C GLU A 120 16.54 0.50 7.09
N ARG A 121 15.58 0.25 6.21
CA ARG A 121 15.47 0.91 4.90
C ARG A 121 14.66 2.19 5.04
N VAL A 122 15.09 3.27 4.41
CA VAL A 122 14.32 4.51 4.36
C VAL A 122 13.51 4.53 3.06
N ILE A 123 12.21 4.74 3.17
CA ILE A 123 11.33 4.85 2.00
C ILE A 123 11.64 6.16 1.26
N PRO A 124 11.95 6.12 -0.04
CA PRO A 124 12.22 7.33 -0.82
C PRO A 124 11.03 8.30 -0.79
N HIS A 125 11.31 9.59 -0.87
CA HIS A 125 10.31 10.66 -0.88
C HIS A 125 9.39 10.69 0.36
N TRP A 126 9.83 10.18 1.49
CA TRP A 126 9.01 10.02 2.69
C TRP A 126 8.25 11.29 3.12
N PRO A 127 8.89 12.47 3.21
CA PRO A 127 8.19 13.71 3.58
C PRO A 127 7.06 14.08 2.61
N GLU A 128 7.21 13.75 1.32
CA GLU A 128 6.18 13.99 0.30
C GLU A 128 5.02 13.00 0.40
N ILE A 129 5.33 11.74 0.69
CA ILE A 129 4.32 10.69 0.95
C ILE A 129 3.41 11.15 2.10
N MET A 130 4.01 11.61 3.20
CA MET A 130 3.25 12.06 4.37
C MET A 130 2.39 13.29 4.06
N ARG A 131 2.93 14.28 3.35
CA ARG A 131 2.15 15.45 2.91
C ARG A 131 0.98 15.07 1.99
N ASN A 132 1.22 14.16 1.05
CA ASN A 132 0.19 13.73 0.11
C ASN A 132 -0.91 12.95 0.82
N ALA A 133 -0.56 12.08 1.78
CA ALA A 133 -1.53 11.35 2.59
C ALA A 133 -2.43 12.31 3.40
N GLN A 134 -1.85 13.32 4.03
CA GLN A 134 -2.61 14.33 4.79
C GLN A 134 -3.52 15.15 3.88
N ARG A 135 -2.99 15.67 2.76
CA ARG A 135 -3.79 16.43 1.78
C ARG A 135 -4.95 15.60 1.21
N ALA A 136 -4.74 14.31 0.99
CA ALA A 136 -5.81 13.42 0.54
C ALA A 136 -6.91 13.28 1.61
N ALA A 137 -6.52 13.14 2.88
CA ALA A 137 -7.47 13.04 3.98
C ALA A 137 -8.34 14.30 4.15
N GLU A 138 -7.77 15.48 3.95
CA GLU A 138 -8.48 16.75 3.99
C GLU A 138 -9.61 16.86 2.93
N GLN A 139 -9.52 16.11 1.83
CA GLN A 139 -10.52 16.12 0.76
C GLN A 139 -11.69 15.14 1.01
N VAL A 140 -11.58 14.28 2.02
CA VAL A 140 -12.57 13.25 2.28
C VAL A 140 -13.24 13.50 3.65
N PRO A 141 -14.57 13.59 3.74
CA PRO A 141 -15.27 13.91 4.99
C PRO A 141 -15.35 12.69 5.92
N LEU A 142 -14.24 11.97 6.11
CA LEU A 142 -14.11 10.79 6.96
C LEU A 142 -12.96 10.98 7.94
N LYS A 143 -13.20 10.66 9.19
CA LYS A 143 -12.19 10.81 10.25
C LYS A 143 -11.21 9.64 10.34
N TYR A 144 -11.49 8.52 9.71
CA TYR A 144 -10.64 7.35 9.68
C TYR A 144 -10.56 6.83 8.25
N LEU A 145 -9.37 6.79 7.70
CA LEU A 145 -9.12 6.32 6.34
C LEU A 145 -7.69 5.81 6.15
N GLY A 146 -7.47 5.08 5.08
CA GLY A 146 -6.14 4.66 4.61
C GLY A 146 -5.87 5.24 3.24
N VAL A 147 -4.66 5.74 3.02
CA VAL A 147 -4.19 6.23 1.73
C VAL A 147 -3.08 5.32 1.24
N ASP A 148 -3.24 4.79 0.03
CA ASP A 148 -2.25 3.94 -0.64
C ASP A 148 -1.48 4.76 -1.68
N ILE A 149 -0.16 4.77 -1.55
CA ILE A 149 0.74 5.62 -2.34
C ILE A 149 1.85 4.76 -2.93
N GLY A 150 1.99 4.76 -4.25
CA GLY A 150 3.13 4.21 -4.96
C GLY A 150 4.32 5.16 -4.92
N VAL A 151 5.53 4.63 -4.93
CA VAL A 151 6.76 5.43 -4.91
C VAL A 151 7.42 5.34 -6.28
N SER A 152 7.31 6.39 -7.09
CA SER A 152 7.96 6.48 -8.40
C SER A 152 9.30 7.21 -8.33
N GLU A 153 10.07 7.16 -9.43
CA GLU A 153 11.30 7.95 -9.58
C GLU A 153 11.07 9.45 -9.44
N HIS A 154 9.87 9.91 -9.81
CA HIS A 154 9.52 11.32 -9.83
C HIS A 154 8.76 11.78 -8.58
N GLY A 155 8.59 10.89 -7.61
CA GLY A 155 7.88 11.17 -6.37
C GLY A 155 6.71 10.22 -6.10
N PRO A 156 5.93 10.51 -5.05
CA PRO A 156 4.79 9.68 -4.67
C PRO A 156 3.61 9.83 -5.63
N VAL A 157 3.00 8.71 -5.98
CA VAL A 157 1.80 8.63 -6.81
C VAL A 157 0.66 8.06 -5.98
N MET A 158 -0.43 8.81 -5.83
CA MET A 158 -1.61 8.31 -5.13
C MET A 158 -2.29 7.20 -5.95
N ILE A 159 -2.56 6.08 -5.30
CA ILE A 159 -3.23 4.93 -5.91
C ILE A 159 -4.70 4.94 -5.53
N GLU A 160 -5.01 4.93 -4.24
CA GLU A 160 -6.39 4.91 -3.75
C GLU A 160 -6.55 5.44 -2.33
N ILE A 161 -7.79 5.77 -1.98
CA ILE A 161 -8.21 6.11 -0.62
C ILE A 161 -9.19 5.03 -0.14
N ASN A 162 -8.86 4.40 0.99
CA ASN A 162 -9.63 3.32 1.59
C ASN A 162 -10.44 3.84 2.78
N VAL A 163 -11.76 3.73 2.71
CA VAL A 163 -12.68 4.15 3.79
C VAL A 163 -12.73 3.13 4.94
N ARG A 164 -12.28 1.91 4.71
CA ARG A 164 -12.19 0.84 5.71
C ARG A 164 -10.87 0.08 5.56
N PRO A 165 -9.74 0.73 5.85
CA PRO A 165 -8.43 0.09 5.68
C PRO A 165 -8.29 -1.11 6.61
N GLY A 166 -7.69 -2.18 6.08
CA GLY A 166 -7.42 -3.39 6.86
C GLY A 166 -6.44 -3.14 8.01
N LEU A 167 -6.60 -3.87 9.11
CA LEU A 167 -5.87 -3.67 10.36
C LEU A 167 -4.54 -4.45 10.46
N GLN A 168 -4.13 -5.17 9.43
CA GLN A 168 -2.84 -5.90 9.41
C GLN A 168 -1.62 -4.99 9.57
N ILE A 169 -1.77 -3.71 9.32
CA ILE A 169 -0.76 -2.69 9.58
C ILE A 169 -0.31 -2.68 11.05
N GLN A 170 -1.18 -3.06 12.00
CA GLN A 170 -0.83 -3.19 13.41
C GLN A 170 0.21 -4.31 13.63
N ASN A 171 0.04 -5.44 12.95
CA ASN A 171 0.99 -6.55 13.02
C ASN A 171 2.33 -6.17 12.38
N ALA A 172 2.30 -5.46 11.25
CA ALA A 172 3.51 -4.99 10.57
C ALA A 172 4.31 -3.99 11.42
N ASN A 173 3.65 -3.25 12.30
CA ASN A 173 4.29 -2.27 13.20
C ASN A 173 4.53 -2.79 14.62
N LEU A 174 4.05 -3.98 14.97
CA LEU A 174 3.98 -4.49 16.36
C LEU A 174 3.33 -3.48 17.31
N LEU A 175 2.40 -2.70 16.82
CA LEU A 175 1.79 -1.59 17.52
C LEU A 175 0.29 -1.54 17.28
N GLY A 176 -0.49 -1.67 18.35
CA GLY A 176 -1.95 -1.59 18.30
C GLY A 176 -2.43 -0.16 17.97
N LEU A 177 -3.38 -0.04 17.07
CA LEU A 177 -3.96 1.25 16.68
C LEU A 177 -4.44 2.06 17.89
N ARG A 178 -5.11 1.43 18.85
CA ARG A 178 -5.59 2.09 20.08
C ARG A 178 -4.46 2.68 20.91
N GLY A 179 -3.36 1.93 21.08
CA GLY A 179 -2.16 2.40 21.79
C GLY A 179 -1.58 3.64 21.10
N ARG A 180 -1.42 3.55 19.78
CA ARG A 180 -0.90 4.68 18.98
C ARG A 180 -1.81 5.91 19.04
N MET A 181 -3.13 5.73 19.00
CA MET A 181 -4.09 6.82 19.16
C MET A 181 -3.98 7.48 20.54
N SER A 182 -3.75 6.69 21.59
CA SER A 182 -3.52 7.20 22.95
C SER A 182 -2.25 8.05 23.04
N GLU A 183 -1.14 7.56 22.52
CA GLU A 183 0.13 8.28 22.47
C GLU A 183 0.03 9.62 21.75
N LEU A 184 -0.78 9.68 20.70
CA LEU A 184 -1.02 10.89 19.91
C LEU A 184 -2.09 11.82 20.51
N GLY A 185 -2.69 11.46 21.66
CA GLY A 185 -3.78 12.23 22.27
C GLY A 185 -5.06 12.26 21.45
N LEU A 186 -5.32 11.25 20.63
CA LEU A 186 -6.47 11.15 19.73
C LEU A 186 -7.64 10.34 20.31
N LEU A 187 -7.45 9.69 21.45
CA LEU A 187 -8.56 9.09 22.18
C LEU A 187 -9.21 10.17 23.05
N ALA A 188 -10.53 10.33 22.89
CA ALA A 188 -11.30 11.09 23.88
C ALA A 188 -11.05 10.45 25.26
N GLY A 189 -10.67 11.24 26.25
CA GLY A 189 -10.50 10.76 27.61
C GLY A 189 -11.77 10.03 28.03
N THR A 190 -11.66 8.79 28.43
CA THR A 190 -12.71 8.09 29.17
C THR A 190 -12.73 8.72 30.56
N SER A 191 -13.52 9.78 30.69
CA SER A 191 -13.97 10.25 31.98
C SER A 191 -15.02 9.32 32.54
#